data_661df02dbdf4f0492a9f2e5fc5c47e39
#
_entry.id   661df02dbdf4f0492a9f2e5fc5c47e39
#
_cell.length_a   1.000
_cell.length_b   1.000
_cell.length_c   1.000
_cell.angle_alpha   90.00
_cell.angle_beta   90.00
_cell.angle_gamma   90.00
#
_symmetry.space_group_name_H-M   'P 1'
#
loop_
_entity.id
_entity.type
_entity.pdbx_description
1 polymer ?
#
loop_
_entity_poly.entity_id
_entity_poly.type
_entity_poly.pdbx_seq_one_letter_code
_entity_poly.pdbx_strand_id
1 'polypeptide(L)'
;MLNLLQNLYTEEHSFKEAALDFTTKEGDILGSDKISGLEIRLSHVIIKDNKTAKIFPFPGLAKIYFLTLVVSDVENQIINLELKGFEKVDDGDALSIDKTIFYWKQTKKEKVPSQVHVMTSIIKSKQSLRDVAKIMENIKNDSDYKDLAGKLAEFIKDANQFSNITNLIGTVSSIVGKHLGKVEDKPFLTWYQSFTDIDGDWDKLGKTYKHAENKYAAMDLSITIRDKKRE
;
A
#
# COMPACT_ATOMS: atom_id res chain seq x y z
N MET A 1 -0.60 21.62 1.68
CA MET A 1 -0.41 20.57 0.68
C MET A 1 -0.15 19.27 1.42
N LEU A 2 -0.79 18.16 1.04
CA LEU A 2 -0.55 16.86 1.67
C LEU A 2 0.83 16.34 1.23
N ASN A 3 1.71 16.03 2.20
CA ASN A 3 3.02 15.48 1.92
C ASN A 3 3.14 14.07 2.53
N LEU A 4 2.93 13.05 1.71
CA LEU A 4 2.99 11.65 2.13
C LEU A 4 4.43 11.17 2.41
N LEU A 5 5.45 11.86 1.88
CA LEU A 5 6.83 11.44 2.04
C LEU A 5 7.41 11.75 3.43
N GLN A 6 6.85 12.72 4.17
CA GLN A 6 7.39 13.12 5.48
C GLN A 6 7.31 12.04 6.57
N ASN A 7 6.36 11.09 6.45
CA ASN A 7 6.20 9.97 7.37
C ASN A 7 6.27 8.64 6.63
N LEU A 8 7.03 8.62 5.52
CA LEU A 8 7.24 7.40 4.74
C LEU A 8 8.09 6.43 5.56
N TYR A 9 7.56 5.24 5.75
CA TYR A 9 8.28 4.10 6.27
C TYR A 9 8.60 3.17 5.11
N THR A 10 9.88 2.86 4.90
CA THR A 10 10.34 1.90 3.90
C THR A 10 11.09 0.78 4.58
N GLU A 11 11.05 -0.41 4.03
CA GLU A 11 11.78 -1.55 4.55
C GLU A 11 13.30 -1.35 4.52
N GLU A 12 13.80 -0.50 3.61
CA GLU A 12 15.21 -0.12 3.51
C GLU A 12 15.77 0.49 4.81
N HIS A 13 14.93 1.11 5.64
CA HIS A 13 15.36 1.63 6.94
C HIS A 13 15.48 0.54 8.02
N SER A 14 14.82 -0.60 7.85
CA SER A 14 14.90 -1.74 8.78
C SER A 14 16.07 -2.68 8.48
N PHE A 15 16.63 -2.65 7.28
CA PHE A 15 17.74 -3.53 6.87
C PHE A 15 19.04 -3.34 7.68
N LYS A 16 19.25 -2.20 8.32
CA LYS A 16 20.45 -1.98 9.14
C LYS A 16 20.43 -2.71 10.48
N GLU A 17 19.26 -3.09 11.00
CA GLU A 17 19.13 -3.83 12.24
C GLU A 17 18.90 -5.33 12.05
N ALA A 18 18.31 -5.76 10.95
CA ALA A 18 17.97 -7.15 10.67
C ALA A 18 19.06 -7.94 9.90
N ALA A 19 20.18 -7.31 9.55
CA ALA A 19 21.26 -7.93 8.75
C ALA A 19 22.06 -9.04 9.46
N LEU A 20 21.63 -9.52 10.64
CA LEU A 20 22.41 -10.47 11.45
C LEU A 20 21.82 -11.89 11.53
N ASP A 21 20.75 -12.21 10.84
CA ASP A 21 20.13 -13.55 10.92
C ASP A 21 19.83 -14.21 9.55
N PHE A 22 20.74 -14.06 8.59
CA PHE A 22 20.74 -14.89 7.40
C PHE A 22 21.41 -16.25 7.65
N THR A 23 20.79 -17.10 8.44
CA THR A 23 20.96 -18.53 8.23
C THR A 23 20.05 -18.92 7.07
N THR A 24 20.58 -18.83 5.86
CA THR A 24 19.99 -19.45 4.68
C THR A 24 19.83 -20.94 4.93
N LYS A 25 18.62 -21.37 5.30
CA LYS A 25 18.23 -22.72 4.96
C LYS A 25 18.11 -22.72 3.44
N GLU A 26 19.01 -23.43 2.76
CA GLU A 26 18.88 -23.81 1.36
C GLU A 26 17.53 -24.53 1.22
N GLY A 27 16.49 -23.79 0.94
CA GLY A 27 15.22 -24.30 0.44
C GLY A 27 15.29 -24.20 -1.07
N ASP A 28 14.70 -25.14 -1.78
CA ASP A 28 14.56 -25.07 -3.23
C ASP A 28 13.98 -23.70 -3.63
N ILE A 29 14.77 -22.88 -4.32
CA ILE A 29 14.31 -21.62 -4.92
C ILE A 29 13.22 -21.99 -5.91
N LEU A 30 12.01 -21.54 -5.67
CA LEU A 30 10.90 -21.75 -6.58
C LEU A 30 11.16 -20.90 -7.82
N GLY A 31 11.37 -21.56 -8.97
CA GLY A 31 11.36 -20.82 -10.22
C GLY A 31 10.01 -20.10 -10.41
N SER A 32 10.03 -18.84 -10.81
CA SER A 32 8.83 -18.02 -11.01
C SER A 32 7.79 -18.66 -11.94
N ASP A 33 8.24 -19.54 -12.85
CA ASP A 33 7.38 -20.35 -13.74
C ASP A 33 6.46 -21.36 -13.01
N LYS A 34 6.75 -21.68 -11.75
CA LYS A 34 5.97 -22.62 -10.93
C LYS A 34 4.88 -21.95 -10.09
N ILE A 35 4.91 -20.64 -9.98
CA ILE A 35 3.93 -19.86 -9.21
C ILE A 35 2.58 -19.87 -9.94
N SER A 36 1.50 -20.21 -9.22
CA SER A 36 0.14 -20.22 -9.77
C SER A 36 -0.74 -19.10 -9.22
N GLY A 37 -0.37 -18.51 -8.11
CA GLY A 37 -1.13 -17.41 -7.50
C GLY A 37 -0.29 -16.56 -6.56
N LEU A 38 -0.59 -15.25 -6.57
CA LEU A 38 -0.02 -14.24 -5.70
C LEU A 38 -1.14 -13.36 -5.15
N GLU A 39 -1.21 -13.24 -3.83
CA GLU A 39 -2.14 -12.36 -3.14
C GLU A 39 -1.39 -11.49 -2.15
N ILE A 40 -1.63 -10.16 -2.20
CA ILE A 40 -1.20 -9.23 -1.15
C ILE A 40 -2.46 -8.72 -0.46
N ARG A 41 -2.50 -8.86 0.86
CA ARG A 41 -3.66 -8.52 1.68
C ARG A 41 -3.24 -7.60 2.82
N LEU A 42 -3.97 -6.51 2.96
CA LEU A 42 -3.90 -5.65 4.13
C LEU A 42 -4.83 -6.22 5.19
N SER A 43 -4.32 -6.55 6.37
CA SER A 43 -5.09 -7.29 7.36
C SER A 43 -5.36 -6.51 8.64
N HIS A 44 -4.38 -5.90 9.24
CA HIS A 44 -4.53 -5.23 10.53
C HIS A 44 -4.15 -3.77 10.42
N VAL A 45 -5.05 -2.86 10.83
CA VAL A 45 -4.73 -1.44 10.97
C VAL A 45 -5.24 -0.96 12.31
N ILE A 46 -4.36 -0.50 13.18
CA ILE A 46 -4.68 0.00 14.51
C ILE A 46 -4.28 1.46 14.62
N ILE A 47 -5.16 2.31 15.14
CA ILE A 47 -4.86 3.69 15.46
C ILE A 47 -4.44 3.75 16.93
N LYS A 48 -3.17 4.01 17.21
CA LYS A 48 -2.62 4.10 18.56
C LYS A 48 -2.89 5.45 19.21
N ASP A 49 -2.78 6.53 18.44
CA ASP A 49 -3.03 7.92 18.83
C ASP A 49 -3.61 8.69 17.64
N ASN A 50 -4.86 9.08 17.74
CA ASN A 50 -5.59 9.79 16.70
C ASN A 50 -5.29 11.31 16.66
N LYS A 51 -4.39 11.80 17.48
CA LYS A 51 -3.99 13.23 17.61
C LYS A 51 -5.17 14.18 17.85
N THR A 52 -6.25 13.74 18.46
CA THR A 52 -7.37 14.61 18.80
C THR A 52 -7.42 14.80 20.30
N ALA A 53 -7.42 16.07 20.74
CA ALA A 53 -7.50 16.38 22.15
C ALA A 53 -8.78 15.83 22.78
N LYS A 54 -8.62 15.11 23.88
CA LYS A 54 -9.73 14.57 24.70
C LYS A 54 -9.99 15.57 25.82
N ILE A 55 -11.03 16.42 25.65
CA ILE A 55 -11.43 17.42 26.63
C ILE A 55 -12.87 17.12 27.02
N PHE A 56 -13.10 16.78 28.30
CA PHE A 56 -14.46 16.51 28.81
C PHE A 56 -15.43 17.65 28.46
N PRO A 57 -16.62 17.37 27.92
CA PRO A 57 -17.22 16.04 27.63
C PRO A 57 -16.90 15.46 26.23
N PHE A 58 -15.93 16.02 25.49
CA PHE A 58 -15.63 15.62 24.12
C PHE A 58 -14.65 14.44 24.09
N PRO A 59 -15.03 13.31 23.47
CA PRO A 59 -14.21 12.08 23.46
C PRO A 59 -12.94 12.17 22.61
N GLY A 60 -12.78 13.22 21.81
CA GLY A 60 -11.58 13.36 20.95
C GLY A 60 -11.54 12.42 19.75
N LEU A 61 -12.70 12.13 19.15
CA LEU A 61 -12.81 11.22 18.01
C LEU A 61 -12.29 11.85 16.72
N ALA A 62 -11.56 11.09 15.94
CA ALA A 62 -11.02 11.49 14.65
C ALA A 62 -11.85 10.98 13.46
N LYS A 63 -11.65 11.66 12.32
CA LYS A 63 -12.10 11.20 11.00
C LYS A 63 -10.84 10.88 10.20
N ILE A 64 -10.78 9.68 9.64
CA ILE A 64 -9.58 9.15 9.02
C ILE A 64 -9.89 8.66 7.62
N TYR A 65 -9.03 8.99 6.66
CA TYR A 65 -8.93 8.33 5.37
C TYR A 65 -7.80 7.32 5.40
N PHE A 66 -8.08 6.17 4.85
CA PHE A 66 -7.08 5.17 4.52
C PHE A 66 -6.91 5.11 3.01
N LEU A 67 -5.69 5.36 2.54
CA LEU A 67 -5.33 5.38 1.14
C LEU A 67 -4.43 4.17 0.85
N THR A 68 -4.76 3.42 -0.21
CA THR A 68 -3.92 2.35 -0.74
C THR A 68 -3.64 2.60 -2.20
N LEU A 69 -2.38 2.52 -2.59
CA LEU A 69 -1.92 2.54 -3.98
C LEU A 69 -1.13 1.26 -4.24
N VAL A 70 -1.50 0.54 -5.27
CA VAL A 70 -0.74 -0.61 -5.78
C VAL A 70 -0.34 -0.34 -7.21
N VAL A 71 0.92 -0.61 -7.54
CA VAL A 71 1.48 -0.53 -8.89
C VAL A 71 2.15 -1.86 -9.20
N SER A 72 1.84 -2.45 -10.35
CA SER A 72 2.40 -3.74 -10.76
C SER A 72 2.66 -3.78 -12.27
N ASP A 73 3.43 -4.77 -12.72
CA ASP A 73 3.65 -5.03 -14.14
C ASP A 73 2.63 -5.99 -14.78
N VAL A 74 1.49 -6.19 -14.11
CA VAL A 74 0.35 -6.94 -14.65
C VAL A 74 -0.52 -6.01 -15.50
N GLU A 75 -0.71 -6.33 -16.78
CA GLU A 75 -1.37 -5.46 -17.78
C GLU A 75 -2.69 -4.82 -17.31
N ASN A 76 -3.54 -5.59 -16.65
CA ASN A 76 -4.85 -5.14 -16.19
C ASN A 76 -4.86 -4.53 -14.78
N GLN A 77 -3.70 -4.46 -14.12
CA GLN A 77 -3.55 -4.02 -12.72
C GLN A 77 -2.34 -3.09 -12.54
N ILE A 78 -2.01 -2.34 -13.56
CA ILE A 78 -0.83 -1.46 -13.56
C ILE A 78 -0.89 -0.47 -12.40
N ILE A 79 -2.08 0.09 -12.14
CA ILE A 79 -2.29 0.99 -11.01
C ILE A 79 -3.67 0.71 -10.37
N ASN A 80 -3.67 0.49 -9.08
CA ASN A 80 -4.90 0.41 -8.29
C ASN A 80 -4.82 1.40 -7.13
N LEU A 81 -5.67 2.42 -7.16
CA LEU A 81 -5.81 3.41 -6.11
C LEU A 81 -7.16 3.24 -5.41
N GLU A 82 -7.13 3.15 -4.10
CA GLU A 82 -8.32 3.02 -3.27
C GLU A 82 -8.28 3.97 -2.08
N LEU A 83 -9.45 4.46 -1.71
CA LEU A 83 -9.65 5.32 -0.56
C LEU A 83 -10.82 4.78 0.26
N LYS A 84 -10.64 4.68 1.58
CA LYS A 84 -11.70 4.31 2.53
C LYS A 84 -11.75 5.33 3.67
N GLY A 85 -12.94 5.79 4.03
CA GLY A 85 -13.16 6.72 5.13
C GLY A 85 -13.66 6.01 6.39
N PHE A 86 -13.22 6.49 7.56
CA PHE A 86 -13.65 6.02 8.88
C PHE A 86 -14.01 7.23 9.73
N GLU A 87 -15.20 7.19 10.35
CA GLU A 87 -15.66 8.23 11.27
C GLU A 87 -15.58 7.76 12.71
N LYS A 88 -15.46 8.71 13.62
CA LYS A 88 -15.48 8.48 15.08
C LYS A 88 -14.41 7.48 15.56
N VAL A 89 -13.21 7.58 14.99
CA VAL A 89 -12.09 6.72 15.35
C VAL A 89 -11.44 7.22 16.63
N ASP A 90 -11.36 6.36 17.64
CA ASP A 90 -10.66 6.63 18.91
C ASP A 90 -9.26 6.02 18.93
N ASP A 91 -8.50 6.33 19.99
CA ASP A 91 -7.23 5.68 20.25
C ASP A 91 -7.45 4.21 20.61
N GLY A 92 -6.61 3.34 20.07
CA GLY A 92 -6.74 1.90 20.22
C GLY A 92 -7.70 1.23 19.24
N ASP A 93 -8.44 1.99 18.43
CA ASP A 93 -9.38 1.42 17.47
C ASP A 93 -8.67 0.65 16.36
N ALA A 94 -9.17 -0.57 16.12
CA ALA A 94 -8.84 -1.36 14.93
C ALA A 94 -9.78 -0.97 13.79
N LEU A 95 -9.20 -0.47 12.69
CA LEU A 95 -9.96 -0.18 11.49
C LEU A 95 -10.33 -1.48 10.79
N SER A 96 -11.63 -1.65 10.45
CA SER A 96 -12.12 -2.82 9.72
C SER A 96 -11.64 -2.81 8.28
N ILE A 97 -10.34 -3.08 8.10
CA ILE A 97 -9.68 -3.26 6.82
C ILE A 97 -9.10 -4.67 6.84
N ASP A 98 -9.77 -5.58 6.18
CA ASP A 98 -9.25 -6.92 5.85
C ASP A 98 -9.53 -7.12 4.37
N LYS A 99 -8.56 -6.71 3.53
CA LYS A 99 -8.79 -6.57 2.11
C LYS A 99 -7.61 -7.04 1.28
N THR A 100 -7.91 -7.85 0.28
CA THR A 100 -6.99 -8.13 -0.81
C THR A 100 -6.80 -6.85 -1.63
N ILE A 101 -5.57 -6.35 -1.67
CA ILE A 101 -5.18 -5.13 -2.39
C ILE A 101 -4.51 -5.43 -3.72
N PHE A 102 -3.95 -6.63 -3.86
CA PHE A 102 -3.43 -7.17 -5.11
C PHE A 102 -3.73 -8.66 -5.18
N TYR A 103 -4.17 -9.12 -6.34
CA TYR A 103 -4.41 -10.54 -6.61
C TYR A 103 -4.03 -10.85 -8.05
N TRP A 104 -3.17 -11.86 -8.22
CA TRP A 104 -2.83 -12.42 -9.50
C TRP A 104 -2.99 -13.94 -9.47
N LYS A 105 -3.59 -14.50 -10.49
CA LYS A 105 -3.69 -15.94 -10.72
C LYS A 105 -3.17 -16.26 -12.11
N GLN A 106 -2.32 -17.27 -12.21
CA GLN A 106 -1.74 -17.66 -13.48
C GLN A 106 -2.83 -18.07 -14.49
N THR A 107 -2.79 -17.46 -15.63
CA THR A 107 -3.56 -17.83 -16.81
C THR A 107 -2.60 -18.27 -17.92
N LYS A 108 -3.12 -18.88 -19.00
CA LYS A 108 -2.27 -19.31 -20.14
C LYS A 108 -1.52 -18.17 -20.84
N LYS A 109 -1.92 -16.92 -20.60
CA LYS A 109 -1.40 -15.73 -21.31
C LYS A 109 -0.63 -14.77 -20.41
N GLU A 110 -0.83 -14.81 -19.10
CA GLU A 110 -0.23 -13.86 -18.17
C GLU A 110 1.04 -14.43 -17.56
N LYS A 111 2.09 -13.62 -17.57
CA LYS A 111 3.34 -13.92 -16.87
C LYS A 111 3.18 -13.67 -15.37
N VAL A 112 4.00 -14.33 -14.57
CA VAL A 112 4.17 -14.00 -13.16
C VAL A 112 4.60 -12.55 -13.05
N PRO A 113 4.01 -11.74 -12.14
CA PRO A 113 4.49 -10.38 -11.90
C PRO A 113 5.96 -10.40 -11.53
N SER A 114 6.76 -9.57 -12.18
CA SER A 114 8.16 -9.38 -11.76
C SER A 114 8.28 -8.40 -10.61
N GLN A 115 7.28 -7.54 -10.43
CA GLN A 115 7.27 -6.53 -9.38
C GLN A 115 5.86 -6.08 -9.00
N VAL A 116 5.66 -5.84 -7.71
CA VAL A 116 4.46 -5.24 -7.13
C VAL A 116 4.87 -4.25 -6.05
N HIS A 117 4.46 -3.01 -6.21
CA HIS A 117 4.73 -1.93 -5.27
C HIS A 117 3.44 -1.52 -4.56
N VAL A 118 3.50 -1.44 -3.26
CA VAL A 118 2.36 -1.12 -2.40
C VAL A 118 2.70 0.10 -1.55
N MET A 119 1.85 1.12 -1.60
CA MET A 119 1.85 2.23 -0.66
C MET A 119 0.53 2.24 0.09
N THR A 120 0.58 2.36 1.40
CA THR A 120 -0.58 2.59 2.25
C THR A 120 -0.37 3.82 3.09
N SER A 121 -1.42 4.62 3.31
CA SER A 121 -1.32 5.83 4.12
C SER A 121 -2.58 6.06 4.96
N ILE A 122 -2.38 6.43 6.22
CA ILE A 122 -3.41 6.82 7.17
C ILE A 122 -3.40 8.33 7.30
N ILE A 123 -4.48 8.98 6.90
CA ILE A 123 -4.59 10.43 6.77
C ILE A 123 -5.73 10.93 7.64
N LYS A 124 -5.45 11.87 8.56
CA LYS A 124 -6.49 12.52 9.36
C LYS A 124 -7.23 13.57 8.54
N SER A 125 -8.55 13.56 8.58
CA SER A 125 -9.39 14.60 7.99
C SER A 125 -9.74 15.67 9.01
N LYS A 126 -9.64 16.95 8.60
CA LYS A 126 -10.09 18.11 9.37
C LYS A 126 -11.56 18.47 9.10
N GLN A 127 -12.18 17.82 8.14
CA GLN A 127 -13.57 18.03 7.74
C GLN A 127 -14.38 16.74 7.93
N SER A 128 -15.71 16.87 7.85
CA SER A 128 -16.58 15.71 7.74
C SER A 128 -16.19 14.88 6.53
N LEU A 129 -16.19 13.55 6.69
CA LEU A 129 -15.90 12.66 5.58
C LEU A 129 -16.91 12.96 4.46
N ARG A 130 -16.37 13.17 3.27
CA ARG A 130 -17.16 13.33 2.06
C ARG A 130 -17.50 11.96 1.51
N ASP A 131 -18.38 11.94 0.53
CA ASP A 131 -18.64 10.73 -0.26
C ASP A 131 -17.33 10.23 -0.91
N VAL A 132 -16.76 9.18 -0.31
CA VAL A 132 -15.49 8.58 -0.72
C VAL A 132 -15.58 8.03 -2.15
N ALA A 133 -16.74 7.49 -2.54
CA ALA A 133 -16.95 6.96 -3.89
C ALA A 133 -16.86 8.09 -4.92
N LYS A 134 -17.49 9.24 -4.66
CA LYS A 134 -17.41 10.41 -5.52
C LYS A 134 -16.01 11.02 -5.58
N ILE A 135 -15.30 11.06 -4.46
CA ILE A 135 -13.89 11.49 -4.42
C ILE A 135 -13.04 10.58 -5.32
N MET A 136 -13.20 9.27 -5.22
CA MET A 136 -12.47 8.31 -6.03
C MET A 136 -12.81 8.40 -7.51
N GLU A 137 -14.08 8.64 -7.84
CA GLU A 137 -14.50 8.89 -9.22
C GLU A 137 -13.83 10.15 -9.79
N ASN A 138 -13.81 11.24 -9.01
CA ASN A 138 -13.16 12.48 -9.41
C ASN A 138 -11.66 12.30 -9.60
N ILE A 139 -10.97 11.57 -8.71
CA ILE A 139 -9.54 11.26 -8.86
C ILE A 139 -9.28 10.46 -10.14
N LYS A 140 -10.05 9.41 -10.40
CA LYS A 140 -9.90 8.58 -11.61
C LYS A 140 -10.20 9.36 -12.91
N ASN A 141 -11.00 10.40 -12.83
CA ASN A 141 -11.33 11.27 -13.96
C ASN A 141 -10.39 12.47 -14.11
N ASP A 142 -9.53 12.72 -13.11
CA ASP A 142 -8.52 13.79 -13.16
C ASP A 142 -7.53 13.53 -14.30
N SER A 143 -7.21 14.58 -15.09
CA SER A 143 -6.28 14.48 -16.21
C SER A 143 -4.89 14.04 -15.78
N ASP A 144 -4.40 14.60 -14.65
CA ASP A 144 -3.08 14.28 -14.13
C ASP A 144 -2.99 12.80 -13.70
N TYR A 145 -4.10 12.23 -13.20
CA TYR A 145 -4.16 10.79 -12.86
C TYR A 145 -4.14 9.91 -14.12
N LYS A 146 -4.89 10.29 -15.16
CA LYS A 146 -4.89 9.55 -16.43
C LYS A 146 -3.54 9.61 -17.13
N ASP A 147 -2.91 10.77 -17.14
CA ASP A 147 -1.55 10.96 -17.69
C ASP A 147 -0.53 10.12 -16.92
N LEU A 148 -0.63 10.10 -15.58
CA LEU A 148 0.21 9.27 -14.74
C LEU A 148 0.03 7.78 -15.03
N ALA A 149 -1.21 7.30 -15.11
CA ALA A 149 -1.52 5.91 -15.44
C ALA A 149 -0.99 5.52 -16.83
N GLY A 150 -1.11 6.42 -17.82
CA GLY A 150 -0.55 6.23 -19.15
C GLY A 150 0.97 6.11 -19.15
N LYS A 151 1.67 7.02 -18.47
CA LYS A 151 3.13 6.99 -18.32
C LYS A 151 3.60 5.72 -17.60
N LEU A 152 2.91 5.29 -16.56
CA LEU A 152 3.24 4.05 -15.86
C LEU A 152 3.08 2.82 -16.75
N ALA A 153 2.04 2.78 -17.57
CA ALA A 153 1.86 1.70 -18.54
C ALA A 153 3.01 1.62 -19.56
N GLU A 154 3.62 2.75 -19.90
CA GLU A 154 4.80 2.81 -20.76
C GLU A 154 6.06 2.38 -20.00
N PHE A 155 6.26 2.86 -18.77
CA PHE A 155 7.44 2.52 -17.94
C PHE A 155 7.53 1.04 -17.57
N ILE A 156 6.40 0.39 -17.33
CA ILE A 156 6.36 -1.03 -16.96
C ILE A 156 6.83 -1.94 -18.11
N LYS A 157 6.71 -1.48 -19.34
CA LYS A 157 7.24 -2.21 -20.50
C LYS A 157 8.77 -2.25 -20.54
N ASP A 158 9.42 -1.27 -19.90
CA ASP A 158 10.88 -1.16 -19.79
C ASP A 158 11.31 -1.48 -18.34
N ALA A 159 11.54 -2.76 -18.03
CA ALA A 159 11.79 -3.30 -16.69
C ALA A 159 12.92 -2.62 -15.86
N ASN A 160 13.63 -1.64 -16.41
CA ASN A 160 14.79 -1.00 -15.78
C ASN A 160 14.51 0.37 -15.13
N GLN A 161 13.27 0.88 -15.07
CA GLN A 161 13.03 2.28 -14.73
C GLN A 161 12.21 2.57 -13.48
N PHE A 162 12.00 1.61 -12.57
CA PHE A 162 11.32 1.91 -11.29
C PHE A 162 12.15 2.74 -10.27
N SER A 163 13.27 3.31 -10.68
CA SER A 163 14.09 4.20 -9.83
C SER A 163 13.37 5.49 -9.35
N ASN A 164 12.15 5.77 -9.83
CA ASN A 164 11.41 6.99 -9.54
C ASN A 164 10.08 6.79 -8.77
N ILE A 165 9.96 5.71 -8.02
CA ILE A 165 8.72 5.41 -7.28
C ILE A 165 8.37 6.50 -6.25
N THR A 166 9.37 7.16 -5.67
CA THR A 166 9.18 8.31 -4.76
C THR A 166 8.48 9.47 -5.47
N ASN A 167 8.84 9.74 -6.72
CA ASN A 167 8.18 10.77 -7.52
C ASN A 167 6.74 10.39 -7.85
N LEU A 168 6.48 9.11 -8.13
CA LEU A 168 5.15 8.57 -8.33
C LEU A 168 4.27 8.78 -7.09
N ILE A 169 4.76 8.44 -5.90
CA ILE A 169 4.06 8.66 -4.63
C ILE A 169 3.75 10.15 -4.46
N GLY A 170 4.71 11.03 -4.75
CA GLY A 170 4.51 12.49 -4.68
C GLY A 170 3.41 12.98 -5.63
N THR A 171 3.39 12.47 -6.86
CA THR A 171 2.37 12.83 -7.87
C THR A 171 0.99 12.35 -7.45
N VAL A 172 0.85 11.08 -7.02
CA VAL A 172 -0.43 10.55 -6.50
C VAL A 172 -0.90 11.35 -5.29
N SER A 173 0.00 11.71 -4.38
CA SER A 173 -0.32 12.55 -3.21
C SER A 173 -0.92 13.88 -3.62
N SER A 174 -0.32 14.52 -4.62
CA SER A 174 -0.80 15.82 -5.13
C SER A 174 -2.20 15.70 -5.72
N ILE A 175 -2.43 14.69 -6.54
CA ILE A 175 -3.73 14.44 -7.17
C ILE A 175 -4.80 14.13 -6.10
N VAL A 176 -4.51 13.21 -5.19
CA VAL A 176 -5.43 12.85 -4.10
C VAL A 176 -5.73 14.07 -3.21
N GLY A 177 -4.71 14.86 -2.89
CA GLY A 177 -4.82 16.07 -2.08
C GLY A 177 -5.78 17.12 -2.67
N LYS A 178 -5.82 17.28 -3.99
CA LYS A 178 -6.79 18.19 -4.66
C LYS A 178 -8.24 17.81 -4.34
N HIS A 179 -8.53 16.52 -4.26
CA HIS A 179 -9.89 15.99 -4.12
C HIS A 179 -10.33 15.74 -2.69
N LEU A 180 -9.39 15.49 -1.76
CA LEU A 180 -9.71 15.30 -0.34
C LEU A 180 -10.11 16.60 0.37
N GLY A 181 -9.61 17.75 -0.07
CA GLY A 181 -9.86 19.04 0.55
C GLY A 181 -8.96 19.28 1.76
N LYS A 182 -9.55 19.75 2.91
CA LYS A 182 -8.78 20.04 4.12
C LYS A 182 -8.46 18.74 4.87
N VAL A 183 -7.21 18.29 4.74
CA VAL A 183 -6.65 17.16 5.46
C VAL A 183 -5.41 17.59 6.24
N GLU A 184 -4.89 16.74 7.10
CA GLU A 184 -3.58 16.97 7.73
C GLU A 184 -2.50 17.01 6.65
N ASP A 185 -1.54 17.95 6.79
CA ASP A 185 -0.40 18.01 5.88
C ASP A 185 0.53 16.80 6.04
N LYS A 186 0.50 16.16 7.22
CA LYS A 186 1.29 14.98 7.56
C LYS A 186 0.36 13.82 7.90
N PRO A 187 0.43 12.70 7.16
CA PRO A 187 -0.32 11.50 7.53
C PRO A 187 0.19 10.94 8.86
N PHE A 188 -0.60 10.09 9.50
CA PHE A 188 -0.19 9.37 10.70
C PHE A 188 0.93 8.39 10.41
N LEU A 189 0.77 7.61 9.35
CA LEU A 189 1.71 6.62 8.88
C LEU A 189 1.56 6.50 7.37
N THR A 190 2.68 6.50 6.66
CA THR A 190 2.74 6.09 5.25
C THR A 190 3.76 4.97 5.15
N TRP A 191 3.32 3.85 4.65
CA TRP A 191 4.14 2.66 4.46
C TRP A 191 4.25 2.31 3.00
N TYR A 192 5.47 2.11 2.54
CA TYR A 192 5.81 1.70 1.21
C TYR A 192 6.55 0.37 1.24
N GLN A 193 6.10 -0.57 0.42
CA GLN A 193 6.71 -1.88 0.24
C GLN A 193 6.89 -2.15 -1.25
N SER A 194 8.06 -2.65 -1.60
CA SER A 194 8.38 -3.16 -2.92
C SER A 194 8.57 -4.67 -2.81
N PHE A 195 7.95 -5.41 -3.69
CA PHE A 195 8.07 -6.85 -3.81
C PHE A 195 8.54 -7.18 -5.21
N THR A 196 9.63 -7.89 -5.33
CA THR A 196 10.23 -8.19 -6.63
C THR A 196 10.71 -9.64 -6.72
N ASP A 197 10.65 -10.19 -7.94
CA ASP A 197 11.19 -11.51 -8.25
C ASP A 197 12.72 -11.56 -8.02
N ILE A 198 13.41 -10.46 -8.34
CA ILE A 198 14.87 -10.34 -8.19
C ILE A 198 15.31 -10.41 -6.71
N ASP A 199 14.51 -9.85 -5.80
CA ASP A 199 14.81 -9.87 -4.37
C ASP A 199 14.38 -11.20 -3.71
N GLY A 200 13.83 -12.14 -4.49
CA GLY A 200 13.39 -13.45 -4.01
C GLY A 200 12.10 -13.42 -3.20
N ASP A 201 11.31 -12.34 -3.31
CA ASP A 201 10.03 -12.23 -2.58
C ASP A 201 9.05 -13.33 -2.99
N TRP A 202 9.20 -13.90 -4.18
CA TRP A 202 8.38 -15.01 -4.68
C TRP A 202 8.89 -16.41 -4.35
N ASP A 203 10.08 -16.55 -3.80
CA ASP A 203 10.73 -17.85 -3.59
C ASP A 203 10.08 -18.68 -2.47
N LYS A 204 9.38 -18.01 -1.55
CA LYS A 204 8.81 -18.67 -0.38
C LYS A 204 7.31 -18.92 -0.54
N LEU A 205 6.94 -20.19 -0.79
CA LEU A 205 5.54 -20.61 -0.79
C LEU A 205 4.85 -20.39 0.57
N GLY A 206 3.56 -20.12 0.50
CA GLY A 206 2.71 -19.95 1.66
C GLY A 206 2.47 -18.48 1.99
N LYS A 207 2.21 -18.19 3.27
CA LYS A 207 1.83 -16.86 3.73
C LYS A 207 2.94 -16.27 4.60
N THR A 208 3.38 -15.08 4.24
CA THR A 208 4.33 -14.28 5.02
C THR A 208 3.66 -12.99 5.46
N TYR A 209 4.17 -12.39 6.54
CA TYR A 209 3.66 -11.14 7.10
C TYR A 209 4.75 -10.09 7.14
N LYS A 210 4.36 -8.85 6.85
CA LYS A 210 5.16 -7.65 7.02
C LYS A 210 4.41 -6.71 7.96
N HIS A 211 5.13 -6.01 8.82
CA HIS A 211 4.58 -5.11 9.83
C HIS A 211 5.21 -3.73 9.72
N ALA A 212 4.42 -2.69 9.88
CA ALA A 212 4.89 -1.32 10.05
C ALA A 212 4.15 -0.63 11.18
N GLU A 213 4.89 0.08 12.01
CA GLU A 213 4.30 0.83 13.09
C GLU A 213 5.09 2.10 13.43
N ASN A 214 4.38 3.05 13.99
CA ASN A 214 4.94 4.19 14.69
C ASN A 214 4.11 4.52 15.93
N LYS A 215 4.36 5.65 16.57
CA LYS A 215 3.61 6.07 17.76
C LYS A 215 2.12 6.34 17.53
N TYR A 216 1.68 6.50 16.28
CA TYR A 216 0.31 6.87 15.92
C TYR A 216 -0.52 5.72 15.38
N ALA A 217 0.10 4.79 14.70
CA ALA A 217 -0.60 3.68 14.05
C ALA A 217 0.30 2.47 13.85
N ALA A 218 -0.33 1.31 13.63
CA ALA A 218 0.30 0.08 13.19
C ALA A 218 -0.52 -0.54 12.05
N MET A 219 0.14 -1.25 11.13
CA MET A 219 -0.54 -1.98 10.05
C MET A 219 0.26 -3.21 9.62
N ASP A 220 -0.47 -4.23 9.16
CA ASP A 220 0.08 -5.50 8.70
C ASP A 220 -0.29 -5.78 7.24
N LEU A 221 0.70 -6.18 6.45
CA LEU A 221 0.49 -6.79 5.13
C LEU A 221 0.79 -8.28 5.21
N SER A 222 0.04 -9.07 4.48
CA SER A 222 0.38 -10.45 4.23
C SER A 222 0.53 -10.72 2.74
N ILE A 223 1.54 -11.52 2.39
CA ILE A 223 1.76 -12.02 1.03
C ILE A 223 1.49 -13.50 1.06
N THR A 224 0.68 -13.99 0.14
CA THR A 224 0.42 -15.41 -0.04
C THR A 224 0.84 -15.82 -1.44
N ILE A 225 1.76 -16.79 -1.53
CA ILE A 225 2.26 -17.35 -2.77
C ILE A 225 1.85 -18.81 -2.87
N ARG A 226 1.28 -19.20 -4.00
CA ARG A 226 0.83 -20.56 -4.28
C ARG A 226 1.53 -21.12 -5.50
N ASP A 227 1.80 -22.42 -5.47
CA ASP A 227 2.25 -23.20 -6.62
C ASP A 227 1.09 -23.97 -7.28
N LYS A 228 1.36 -24.50 -8.48
CA LYS A 228 0.40 -25.30 -9.25
C LYS A 228 -0.04 -26.60 -8.56
N LYS A 229 0.61 -27.02 -7.48
CA LYS A 229 0.28 -28.27 -6.77
C LYS A 229 -0.77 -28.06 -5.67
N ARG A 230 -1.13 -26.79 -5.37
CA ARG A 230 -2.04 -26.40 -4.27
C ARG A 230 -3.26 -25.61 -4.75
N GLU A 231 -3.65 -25.85 -6.00
CA GLU A 231 -4.92 -25.33 -6.52
C GLU A 231 -6.14 -26.07 -5.93
#